data_44221a9398955971d411593c9341cde0
#
_entry.id   44221a9398955971d411593c9341cde0
#
_cell.length_a   1.000
_cell.length_b   1.000
_cell.length_c   1.000
_cell.angle_alpha   90.00
_cell.angle_beta   90.00
_cell.angle_gamma   90.00
#
_symmetry.space_group_name_H-M   'P 1'
#
loop_
_entity.id
_entity.type
_entity.pdbx_description
1 polymer ?
#
loop_
_entity_poly.entity_id
_entity_poly.type
_entity_poly.pdbx_seq_one_letter_code
_entity_poly.pdbx_strand_id
1 'polypeptide(L)'
;ITCSDPSDDGDVKAIVEANVELSKRIIQNINLPIFHRMEWLRRHKNKDNLSNLNAEIDFTNKKISKLVGALNGSKKEIDRSYDSDDWFKWSEGRVSLGKTKFKNSSSRNFSGSGISFGADKIDKEDKDIMYGYAFQFGSDDIDIGNRGTTLDTDAFSLALYGTKLRENHIFTDALIGVNLLDIDQKR
;
A
#
# COMPACT_ATOMS: atom_id res chain seq x y z
N ILE A 1 -40.05 -11.27 -25.28
CA ILE A 1 -38.92 -10.76 -24.48
C ILE A 1 -38.07 -11.99 -24.14
N THR A 2 -37.01 -12.27 -24.90
CA THR A 2 -36.03 -13.30 -24.57
C THR A 2 -35.14 -12.74 -23.46
N CYS A 3 -35.24 -13.28 -22.25
CA CYS A 3 -34.25 -13.04 -21.20
C CYS A 3 -32.93 -13.67 -21.67
N SER A 4 -31.91 -12.86 -21.96
CA SER A 4 -30.56 -13.36 -22.18
C SER A 4 -29.97 -13.80 -20.85
N ASP A 5 -29.21 -14.89 -20.86
CA ASP A 5 -28.49 -15.36 -19.67
C ASP A 5 -27.44 -14.29 -19.28
N PRO A 6 -27.47 -13.76 -18.05
CA PRO A 6 -26.47 -12.78 -17.61
C PRO A 6 -25.04 -13.29 -17.72
N SER A 7 -24.84 -14.60 -17.66
CA SER A 7 -23.52 -15.21 -17.82
C SER A 7 -22.92 -15.07 -19.23
N ASP A 8 -23.72 -14.70 -20.23
CA ASP A 8 -23.25 -14.44 -21.60
C ASP A 8 -22.85 -12.96 -21.82
N ASP A 9 -23.23 -12.06 -20.90
CA ASP A 9 -22.85 -10.64 -21.00
C ASP A 9 -21.37 -10.46 -20.63
N GLY A 10 -20.60 -9.91 -21.57
CA GLY A 10 -19.17 -9.65 -21.38
C GLY A 10 -18.85 -8.66 -20.26
N ASP A 11 -19.77 -7.73 -19.95
CA ASP A 11 -19.60 -6.78 -18.86
C ASP A 11 -19.82 -7.46 -17.49
N VAL A 12 -20.78 -8.42 -17.39
CA VAL A 12 -20.99 -9.21 -16.17
C VAL A 12 -19.75 -10.08 -15.85
N LYS A 13 -19.20 -10.73 -16.86
CA LYS A 13 -17.95 -11.49 -16.72
C LYS A 13 -16.80 -10.59 -16.27
N ALA A 14 -16.69 -9.41 -16.90
CA ALA A 14 -15.63 -8.45 -16.59
C ALA A 14 -15.75 -7.90 -15.15
N ILE A 15 -16.95 -7.69 -14.61
CA ILE A 15 -17.17 -7.28 -13.22
C ILE A 15 -16.65 -8.35 -12.26
N VAL A 16 -17.01 -9.61 -12.46
CA VAL A 16 -16.57 -10.72 -11.60
C VAL A 16 -15.04 -10.84 -11.61
N GLU A 17 -14.45 -10.80 -12.78
CA GLU A 17 -12.99 -10.83 -12.95
C GLU A 17 -12.32 -9.59 -12.34
N ALA A 18 -12.94 -8.40 -12.45
CA ALA A 18 -12.44 -7.16 -11.86
C ALA A 18 -12.41 -7.24 -10.33
N ASN A 19 -13.44 -7.80 -9.69
CA ASN A 19 -13.46 -7.99 -8.23
C ASN A 19 -12.33 -8.92 -7.75
N VAL A 20 -12.05 -10.00 -8.49
CA VAL A 20 -10.93 -10.90 -8.16
C VAL A 20 -9.58 -10.19 -8.35
N GLU A 21 -9.43 -9.45 -9.43
CA GLU A 21 -8.21 -8.68 -9.70
C GLU A 21 -8.00 -7.57 -8.66
N LEU A 22 -9.06 -6.84 -8.31
CA LEU A 22 -9.06 -5.81 -7.29
C LEU A 22 -8.58 -6.39 -5.94
N SER A 23 -9.12 -7.53 -5.52
CA SER A 23 -8.71 -8.18 -4.27
C SER A 23 -7.21 -8.52 -4.25
N LYS A 24 -6.68 -9.04 -5.36
CA LYS A 24 -5.23 -9.30 -5.48
C LYS A 24 -4.42 -8.01 -5.44
N ARG A 25 -4.87 -6.97 -6.14
CA ARG A 25 -4.19 -5.66 -6.17
C ARG A 25 -4.16 -5.02 -4.79
N ILE A 26 -5.28 -5.04 -4.06
CA ILE A 26 -5.35 -4.51 -2.70
C ILE A 26 -4.32 -5.20 -1.80
N ILE A 27 -4.28 -6.53 -1.80
CA ILE A 27 -3.30 -7.30 -1.00
C ILE A 27 -1.87 -6.94 -1.38
N GLN A 28 -1.56 -6.85 -2.67
CA GLN A 28 -0.23 -6.47 -3.14
C GLN A 28 0.12 -5.03 -2.76
N ASN A 29 -0.82 -4.13 -2.96
CA ASN A 29 -0.66 -2.70 -2.72
C ASN A 29 -0.39 -2.37 -1.25
N ILE A 30 -0.98 -3.14 -0.35
CA ILE A 30 -0.82 -2.99 1.10
C ILE A 30 0.50 -3.60 1.57
N ASN A 31 0.88 -4.76 1.07
CA ASN A 31 2.04 -5.48 1.57
C ASN A 31 3.35 -4.98 0.96
N LEU A 32 3.34 -4.59 -0.32
CA LEU A 32 4.56 -4.27 -1.06
C LEU A 32 5.38 -3.13 -0.44
N PRO A 33 4.80 -1.98 -0.03
CA PRO A 33 5.56 -0.92 0.61
C PRO A 33 6.24 -1.36 1.91
N ILE A 34 5.58 -2.23 2.68
CA ILE A 34 6.14 -2.77 3.93
C ILE A 34 7.30 -3.72 3.63
N PHE A 35 7.17 -4.59 2.62
CA PHE A 35 8.28 -5.45 2.20
C PHE A 35 9.47 -4.65 1.66
N HIS A 36 9.22 -3.60 0.87
CA HIS A 36 10.26 -2.67 0.43
C HIS A 36 10.96 -2.01 1.62
N ARG A 37 10.17 -1.60 2.63
CA ARG A 37 10.73 -1.02 3.85
C ARG A 37 11.61 -2.01 4.60
N MET A 38 11.16 -3.24 4.82
CA MET A 38 11.95 -4.27 5.50
C MET A 38 13.23 -4.61 4.74
N GLU A 39 13.16 -4.72 3.40
CA GLU A 39 14.35 -4.91 2.57
C GLU A 39 15.32 -3.73 2.68
N TRP A 40 14.79 -2.50 2.63
CA TRP A 40 15.59 -1.29 2.77
C TRP A 40 16.30 -1.23 4.13
N LEU A 41 15.62 -1.56 5.22
CA LEU A 41 16.18 -1.63 6.57
C LEU A 41 17.35 -2.63 6.64
N ARG A 42 17.19 -3.82 6.09
CA ARG A 42 18.25 -4.83 6.05
C ARG A 42 19.50 -4.37 5.30
N ARG A 43 19.30 -3.65 4.19
CA ARG A 43 20.42 -3.13 3.38
C ARG A 43 21.15 -1.97 4.03
N HIS A 44 20.47 -1.25 4.93
CA HIS A 44 20.98 0.01 5.51
C HIS A 44 21.15 -0.04 7.03
N LYS A 45 21.10 -1.21 7.65
CA LYS A 45 21.13 -1.38 9.11
C LYS A 45 22.33 -0.72 9.82
N ASN A 46 23.41 -0.45 9.09
CA ASN A 46 24.62 0.19 9.61
C ASN A 46 24.61 1.72 9.48
N LYS A 47 23.53 2.33 9.01
CA LYS A 47 23.40 3.79 8.93
C LYS A 47 22.85 4.34 10.24
N ASP A 48 23.37 5.51 10.62
CA ASP A 48 22.95 6.20 11.84
C ASP A 48 21.49 6.69 11.76
N ASN A 49 20.97 6.98 10.56
CA ASN A 49 19.60 7.41 10.36
C ASN A 49 18.91 6.51 9.32
N LEU A 50 17.89 5.79 9.77
CA LEU A 50 17.06 4.93 8.95
C LEU A 50 15.73 5.57 8.53
N SER A 51 15.53 6.86 8.78
CA SER A 51 14.33 7.57 8.31
C SER A 51 14.41 7.79 6.80
N ASN A 52 13.30 7.58 6.12
CA ASN A 52 13.15 7.78 4.67
C ASN A 52 11.83 8.49 4.37
N LEU A 53 11.77 9.78 4.71
CA LEU A 53 10.64 10.67 4.41
C LEU A 53 11.00 11.51 3.18
N ASN A 54 10.86 10.95 1.99
CA ASN A 54 11.29 11.60 0.75
C ASN A 54 10.16 12.31 0.01
N ALA A 55 8.96 12.43 0.57
CA ALA A 55 7.85 13.00 -0.16
C ALA A 55 7.33 14.28 0.50
N GLU A 56 7.58 15.38 -0.14
CA GLU A 56 6.74 16.57 -0.07
C GLU A 56 5.55 16.33 -1.01
N ILE A 57 4.49 15.68 -0.49
CA ILE A 57 3.33 15.34 -1.30
C ILE A 57 2.20 16.27 -0.89
N ASP A 58 1.79 17.12 -1.83
CA ASP A 58 0.63 17.98 -1.69
C ASP A 58 -0.64 17.17 -2.07
N PHE A 59 -1.48 16.87 -1.10
CA PHE A 59 -2.72 16.14 -1.33
C PHE A 59 -3.90 17.10 -1.50
N THR A 60 -4.60 16.95 -2.60
CA THR A 60 -5.89 17.64 -2.84
C THR A 60 -6.97 17.18 -1.83
N ASN A 61 -6.82 15.97 -1.29
CA ASN A 61 -7.72 15.43 -0.27
C ASN A 61 -7.36 15.98 1.12
N LYS A 62 -8.24 16.83 1.67
CA LYS A 62 -8.06 17.50 2.98
C LYS A 62 -7.84 16.55 4.16
N LYS A 63 -8.37 15.31 4.12
CA LYS A 63 -8.20 14.33 5.20
C LYS A 63 -6.77 13.76 5.19
N ILE A 64 -6.27 13.44 4.00
CA ILE A 64 -4.92 12.93 3.79
C ILE A 64 -3.88 14.01 4.06
N SER A 65 -4.12 15.23 3.57
CA SER A 65 -3.26 16.40 3.84
C SER A 65 -3.07 16.68 5.34
N LYS A 66 -4.12 16.54 6.16
CA LYS A 66 -4.01 16.68 7.63
C LYS A 66 -3.18 15.57 8.28
N LEU A 67 -3.35 14.32 7.84
CA LEU A 67 -2.57 13.17 8.32
C LEU A 67 -1.08 13.32 7.98
N VAL A 68 -0.79 13.69 6.74
CA VAL A 68 0.59 13.95 6.26
C VAL A 68 1.19 15.15 6.96
N GLY A 69 0.42 16.23 7.16
CA GLY A 69 0.86 17.41 7.89
C GLY A 69 1.21 17.11 9.37
N ALA A 70 0.43 16.23 10.02
CA ALA A 70 0.73 15.77 11.38
C ALA A 70 2.03 14.94 11.45
N LEU A 71 2.31 14.15 10.41
CA LEU A 71 3.56 13.37 10.31
C LEU A 71 4.75 14.25 9.92
N ASN A 72 4.56 15.23 9.02
CA ASN A 72 5.60 16.17 8.60
C ASN A 72 5.91 17.27 9.64
N GLY A 73 4.97 17.61 10.52
CA GLY A 73 5.17 18.57 11.61
C GLY A 73 6.29 18.19 12.59
N SER A 74 6.89 17.04 12.42
CA SER A 74 8.07 16.56 13.14
C SER A 74 9.39 16.80 12.40
N LYS A 75 9.41 17.58 11.31
CA LYS A 75 10.67 18.06 10.67
C LYS A 75 11.37 19.06 11.58
N LYS A 76 11.85 18.63 12.73
CA LYS A 76 12.96 19.28 13.40
C LYS A 76 14.22 18.65 12.84
N GLU A 77 15.09 19.45 12.24
CA GLU A 77 16.45 19.04 11.89
C GLU A 77 17.04 18.25 13.06
N ILE A 78 17.26 16.97 12.82
CA ILE A 78 17.81 16.09 13.83
C ILE A 78 19.31 16.03 13.57
N ASP A 79 19.98 17.04 14.04
CA ASP A 79 21.39 16.94 14.42
C ASP A 79 21.40 16.36 15.85
N ARG A 80 21.26 15.05 15.99
CA ARG A 80 21.32 14.34 17.27
C ARG A 80 22.10 13.06 17.10
N SER A 81 23.06 12.87 18.02
CA SER A 81 23.63 11.59 18.33
C SER A 81 22.48 10.59 18.59
N TYR A 82 22.57 9.48 17.91
CA TYR A 82 21.57 8.44 17.85
C TYR A 82 21.35 7.81 19.22
N ASP A 83 20.15 7.94 19.79
CA ASP A 83 19.72 7.13 20.91
C ASP A 83 18.97 5.90 20.36
N SER A 84 19.28 4.71 20.84
CA SER A 84 18.68 3.42 20.44
C SER A 84 17.16 3.34 20.67
N ASP A 85 16.53 4.42 21.15
CA ASP A 85 15.09 4.55 21.39
C ASP A 85 14.35 5.30 20.29
N ASP A 86 15.04 5.80 19.25
CA ASP A 86 14.41 6.61 18.23
C ASP A 86 13.63 5.77 17.20
N TRP A 87 12.41 6.23 16.90
CA TRP A 87 11.60 5.70 15.83
C TRP A 87 11.98 6.31 14.49
N PHE A 88 12.32 5.47 13.53
CA PHE A 88 12.59 5.87 12.14
C PHE A 88 11.30 6.00 11.36
N LYS A 89 11.04 7.16 10.81
CA LYS A 89 9.84 7.43 10.02
C LYS A 89 10.11 7.21 8.55
N TRP A 90 9.13 6.66 7.84
CA TRP A 90 9.23 6.43 6.41
C TRP A 90 7.89 6.69 5.71
N SER A 91 7.96 6.95 4.41
CA SER A 91 6.80 7.04 3.54
C SER A 91 7.11 6.51 2.15
N GLU A 92 6.10 5.95 1.48
CA GLU A 92 6.17 5.47 0.11
C GLU A 92 4.88 5.82 -0.61
N GLY A 93 5.00 6.49 -1.76
CA GLY A 93 3.87 6.77 -2.66
C GLY A 93 3.84 5.79 -3.82
N ARG A 94 2.64 5.52 -4.35
CA ARG A 94 2.44 4.62 -5.48
C ARG A 94 1.40 5.15 -6.43
N VAL A 95 1.67 5.00 -7.73
CA VAL A 95 0.70 5.19 -8.81
C VAL A 95 0.74 3.95 -9.70
N SER A 96 -0.41 3.45 -10.10
CA SER A 96 -0.53 2.33 -11.02
C SER A 96 -1.57 2.63 -12.10
N LEU A 97 -1.20 2.41 -13.35
CA LEU A 97 -2.06 2.60 -14.51
C LEU A 97 -1.97 1.36 -15.39
N GLY A 98 -3.05 0.96 -15.99
CA GLY A 98 -3.00 -0.17 -16.90
C GLY A 98 -4.32 -0.46 -17.61
N LYS A 99 -4.24 -1.44 -18.53
CA LYS A 99 -5.37 -1.95 -19.28
C LYS A 99 -5.27 -3.47 -19.37
N THR A 100 -6.37 -4.14 -19.07
CA THR A 100 -6.46 -5.59 -19.17
C THR A 100 -7.64 -5.99 -20.06
N LYS A 101 -7.45 -7.04 -20.86
CA LYS A 101 -8.51 -7.67 -21.65
C LYS A 101 -8.34 -9.18 -21.59
N PHE A 102 -9.38 -9.87 -21.16
CA PHE A 102 -9.43 -11.33 -21.22
C PHE A 102 -10.26 -11.81 -22.42
N LYS A 103 -10.08 -13.07 -22.78
CA LYS A 103 -10.86 -13.70 -23.84
C LYS A 103 -12.32 -13.80 -23.37
N ASN A 104 -13.27 -13.33 -24.18
CA ASN A 104 -14.71 -13.34 -23.90
C ASN A 104 -15.18 -12.43 -22.74
N SER A 105 -14.41 -11.41 -22.36
CA SER A 105 -14.85 -10.36 -21.44
C SER A 105 -14.54 -8.96 -21.99
N SER A 106 -15.22 -7.95 -21.44
CA SER A 106 -14.98 -6.56 -21.81
C SER A 106 -13.60 -6.09 -21.32
N SER A 107 -12.99 -5.17 -22.08
CA SER A 107 -11.72 -4.56 -21.66
C SER A 107 -11.91 -3.72 -20.41
N ARG A 108 -10.89 -3.67 -19.56
CA ARG A 108 -10.86 -2.88 -18.34
C ARG A 108 -9.67 -1.95 -18.34
N ASN A 109 -9.90 -0.70 -18.00
CA ASN A 109 -8.84 0.25 -17.68
C ASN A 109 -8.81 0.39 -16.16
N PHE A 110 -7.64 0.46 -15.59
CA PHE A 110 -7.48 0.69 -14.17
C PHE A 110 -6.51 1.83 -13.91
N SER A 111 -6.84 2.62 -12.93
CA SER A 111 -5.96 3.61 -12.33
C SER A 111 -6.01 3.45 -10.81
N GLY A 112 -4.86 3.57 -10.19
CA GLY A 112 -4.78 3.47 -8.74
C GLY A 112 -3.65 4.31 -8.20
N SER A 113 -3.87 4.85 -7.02
CA SER A 113 -2.88 5.61 -6.27
C SER A 113 -2.92 5.20 -4.81
N GLY A 114 -1.80 5.36 -4.13
CA GLY A 114 -1.75 5.06 -2.72
C GLY A 114 -0.53 5.67 -2.05
N ILE A 115 -0.63 5.79 -0.74
CA ILE A 115 0.45 6.26 0.10
C ILE A 115 0.52 5.42 1.36
N SER A 116 1.75 5.12 1.77
CA SER A 116 2.07 4.39 2.99
C SER A 116 2.96 5.24 3.87
N PHE A 117 2.68 5.22 5.16
CA PHE A 117 3.49 5.86 6.18
C PHE A 117 3.76 4.86 7.28
N GLY A 118 4.93 4.91 7.87
CA GLY A 118 5.24 4.05 8.98
C GLY A 118 6.34 4.59 9.85
N ALA A 119 6.50 3.91 10.96
CA ALA A 119 7.65 4.09 11.82
C ALA A 119 8.13 2.72 12.30
N ASP A 120 9.43 2.59 12.40
CA ASP A 120 10.08 1.37 12.86
C ASP A 120 11.28 1.69 13.75
N LYS A 121 11.72 0.72 14.50
CA LYS A 121 12.91 0.82 15.33
C LYS A 121 13.69 -0.49 15.36
N ILE A 122 14.94 -0.39 15.75
CA ILE A 122 15.81 -1.52 16.04
C ILE A 122 15.57 -1.94 17.50
N ASP A 123 15.50 -3.23 17.74
CA ASP A 123 15.39 -3.75 19.10
C ASP A 123 16.66 -3.43 19.93
N LYS A 124 16.47 -3.13 21.21
CA LYS A 124 17.58 -2.74 22.09
C LYS A 124 18.48 -3.90 22.48
N GLU A 125 17.90 -5.08 22.63
CA GLU A 125 18.60 -6.28 23.08
C GLU A 125 19.18 -7.06 21.92
N ASP A 126 18.44 -7.15 20.80
CA ASP A 126 18.85 -7.85 19.57
C ASP A 126 18.83 -6.90 18.38
N LYS A 127 19.97 -6.31 18.05
CA LYS A 127 20.12 -5.36 16.94
C LYS A 127 19.83 -5.96 15.56
N ASP A 128 19.67 -7.25 15.46
CA ASP A 128 19.27 -7.93 14.23
C ASP A 128 17.73 -8.00 14.09
N ILE A 129 16.98 -7.56 15.10
CA ILE A 129 15.52 -7.42 15.05
C ILE A 129 15.15 -5.97 14.81
N MET A 130 14.32 -5.75 13.80
CA MET A 130 13.69 -4.47 13.51
C MET A 130 12.18 -4.69 13.41
N TYR A 131 11.39 -3.78 13.99
CA TYR A 131 9.94 -3.88 13.98
C TYR A 131 9.28 -2.50 13.92
N GLY A 132 8.04 -2.47 13.43
CA GLY A 132 7.34 -1.22 13.24
C GLY A 132 5.86 -1.38 12.93
N TYR A 133 5.26 -0.24 12.62
CA TYR A 133 3.87 -0.16 12.18
C TYR A 133 3.76 0.71 10.93
N ALA A 134 2.71 0.47 10.16
CA ALA A 134 2.41 1.23 8.95
C ALA A 134 0.92 1.54 8.85
N PHE A 135 0.63 2.74 8.32
CA PHE A 135 -0.69 3.16 7.87
C PHE A 135 -0.64 3.31 6.36
N GLN A 136 -1.70 2.90 5.69
CA GLN A 136 -1.77 3.01 4.25
C GLN A 136 -3.15 3.47 3.83
N PHE A 137 -3.18 4.29 2.80
CA PHE A 137 -4.39 4.68 2.10
C PHE A 137 -4.18 4.45 0.61
N GLY A 138 -5.19 3.93 -0.06
CA GLY A 138 -5.17 3.71 -1.50
C GLY A 138 -6.54 3.88 -2.10
N SER A 139 -6.58 4.32 -3.36
CA SER A 139 -7.77 4.39 -4.18
C SER A 139 -7.48 3.70 -5.50
N ASP A 140 -8.38 2.83 -5.92
CA ASP A 140 -8.31 2.13 -7.21
C ASP A 140 -9.64 2.31 -7.95
N ASP A 141 -9.57 2.80 -9.21
CA ASP A 141 -10.71 2.98 -10.12
C ASP A 141 -10.56 2.00 -11.29
N ILE A 142 -11.62 1.29 -11.61
CA ILE A 142 -11.66 0.35 -12.73
C ILE A 142 -12.86 0.66 -13.63
N ASP A 143 -12.59 1.11 -14.86
CA ASP A 143 -13.58 1.28 -15.91
C ASP A 143 -13.74 -0.01 -16.72
N ILE A 144 -14.96 -0.49 -16.89
CA ILE A 144 -15.28 -1.76 -17.55
C ILE A 144 -16.09 -1.53 -18.81
N GLY A 145 -15.56 -1.98 -19.94
CA GLY A 145 -16.23 -1.91 -21.23
C GLY A 145 -16.47 -0.47 -21.69
N ASN A 146 -17.55 -0.26 -22.44
CA ASN A 146 -17.94 1.05 -23.00
C ASN A 146 -19.32 1.50 -22.53
N ARG A 147 -19.93 0.82 -21.56
CA ARG A 147 -21.31 1.09 -21.09
C ARG A 147 -21.36 1.91 -19.80
N GLY A 148 -20.19 2.40 -19.31
CA GLY A 148 -20.12 3.21 -18.10
C GLY A 148 -20.16 2.37 -16.80
N THR A 149 -19.82 1.09 -16.89
CA THR A 149 -19.65 0.25 -15.69
C THR A 149 -18.34 0.60 -15.03
N THR A 150 -18.39 0.96 -13.73
CA THR A 150 -17.21 1.30 -12.94
C THR A 150 -17.17 0.52 -11.64
N LEU A 151 -15.96 0.33 -11.12
CA LEU A 151 -15.69 -0.23 -9.80
C LEU A 151 -14.66 0.66 -9.13
N ASP A 152 -15.10 1.44 -8.17
CA ASP A 152 -14.30 2.42 -7.44
C ASP A 152 -14.04 1.87 -6.04
N THR A 153 -12.81 1.96 -5.53
CA THR A 153 -12.45 1.38 -4.24
C THR A 153 -11.51 2.30 -3.48
N ASP A 154 -11.88 2.59 -2.24
CA ASP A 154 -10.99 3.20 -1.26
C ASP A 154 -10.58 2.15 -0.22
N ALA A 155 -9.28 2.09 0.06
CA ALA A 155 -8.70 1.16 1.00
C ALA A 155 -7.93 1.91 2.10
N PHE A 156 -8.19 1.57 3.35
CA PHE A 156 -7.44 2.02 4.50
C PHE A 156 -6.87 0.82 5.25
N SER A 157 -5.59 0.88 5.62
CA SER A 157 -4.89 -0.25 6.23
C SER A 157 -4.04 0.16 7.42
N LEU A 158 -4.00 -0.72 8.40
CA LEU A 158 -3.08 -0.67 9.53
C LEU A 158 -2.33 -2.00 9.59
N ALA A 159 -1.00 -1.94 9.68
CA ALA A 159 -0.16 -3.12 9.78
C ALA A 159 0.93 -2.99 10.83
N LEU A 160 1.26 -4.12 11.45
CA LEU A 160 2.47 -4.32 12.24
C LEU A 160 3.41 -5.23 11.47
N TYR A 161 4.69 -4.95 11.50
CA TYR A 161 5.68 -5.74 10.78
C TYR A 161 6.99 -5.84 11.54
N GLY A 162 7.77 -6.84 11.16
CA GLY A 162 9.12 -7.01 11.71
C GLY A 162 9.99 -7.87 10.80
N THR A 163 11.28 -7.65 10.89
CA THR A 163 12.30 -8.46 10.20
C THR A 163 13.39 -8.82 11.19
N LYS A 164 13.84 -10.07 11.13
CA LYS A 164 15.00 -10.56 11.88
C LYS A 164 16.03 -11.09 10.90
N LEU A 165 17.24 -10.51 10.97
CA LEU A 165 18.38 -11.03 10.26
C LEU A 165 19.02 -12.14 11.11
N ARG A 166 19.26 -13.31 10.50
CA ARG A 166 19.96 -14.45 11.12
C ARG A 166 21.38 -14.57 10.56
N GLU A 167 22.17 -15.37 11.22
CA GLU A 167 23.47 -15.78 10.71
C GLU A 167 23.34 -16.35 9.28
N ASN A 168 24.38 -16.22 8.46
CA ASN A 168 24.40 -16.65 7.06
C ASN A 168 23.49 -15.87 6.10
N HIS A 169 23.17 -14.61 6.38
CA HIS A 169 22.34 -13.74 5.51
C HIS A 169 20.91 -14.24 5.31
N ILE A 170 20.42 -15.15 6.16
CA ILE A 170 19.03 -15.56 6.18
C ILE A 170 18.24 -14.53 7.00
N PHE A 171 17.06 -14.16 6.53
CA PHE A 171 16.16 -13.28 7.26
C PHE A 171 14.77 -13.90 7.39
N THR A 172 14.04 -13.46 8.38
CA THR A 172 12.65 -13.84 8.63
C THR A 172 11.81 -12.56 8.72
N ASP A 173 10.84 -12.41 7.83
CA ASP A 173 9.88 -11.31 7.85
C ASP A 173 8.54 -11.78 8.40
N ALA A 174 7.91 -10.94 9.19
CA ALA A 174 6.56 -11.13 9.71
C ALA A 174 5.73 -9.85 9.46
N LEU A 175 4.49 -10.03 9.07
CA LEU A 175 3.54 -8.95 8.85
C LEU A 175 2.15 -9.42 9.28
N ILE A 176 1.44 -8.57 10.01
CA ILE A 176 0.03 -8.73 10.34
C ILE A 176 -0.68 -7.39 10.14
N GLY A 177 -1.85 -7.40 9.54
CA GLY A 177 -2.58 -6.16 9.27
C GLY A 177 -4.08 -6.35 9.17
N VAL A 178 -4.79 -5.23 9.26
CA VAL A 178 -6.23 -5.12 9.06
C VAL A 178 -6.51 -4.08 7.99
N ASN A 179 -7.53 -4.34 7.17
CA ASN A 179 -7.91 -3.48 6.07
C ASN A 179 -9.39 -3.17 6.14
N LEU A 180 -9.73 -1.91 5.91
CA LEU A 180 -11.08 -1.42 5.68
C LEU A 180 -11.19 -1.05 4.22
N LEU A 181 -12.21 -1.58 3.55
CA LEU A 181 -12.46 -1.35 2.13
C LEU A 181 -13.84 -0.72 1.98
N ASP A 182 -13.90 0.33 1.18
CA ASP A 182 -15.15 0.91 0.68
C ASP A 182 -15.18 0.69 -0.83
N ILE A 183 -16.20 -0.01 -1.31
CA ILE A 183 -16.29 -0.43 -2.70
C ILE A 183 -17.61 0.04 -3.28
N ASP A 184 -17.53 0.93 -4.27
CA ASP A 184 -18.65 1.44 -5.04
C ASP A 184 -18.65 0.80 -6.43
N GLN A 185 -19.77 0.16 -6.79
CA GLN A 185 -19.97 -0.44 -8.11
C GLN A 185 -21.16 0.18 -8.80
N LYS A 186 -20.94 0.71 -10.01
CA LYS A 186 -22.00 1.24 -10.89
C LYS A 186 -22.07 0.40 -12.17
N ARG A 187 -23.30 0.23 -12.67
CA ARG A 187 -23.56 -0.48 -13.93
C ARG A 187 -24.51 0.31 -14.82
#